data_bab737289f75e1f721c256c9ae15f0c2
#
_entry.id   bab737289f75e1f721c256c9ae15f0c2
#
_cell.length_a   1.000
_cell.length_b   1.000
_cell.length_c   1.000
_cell.angle_alpha   90.00
_cell.angle_beta   90.00
_cell.angle_gamma   90.00
#
_symmetry.space_group_name_H-M   'P 1'
#
loop_
_entity.id
_entity.type
_entity.pdbx_description
1 polymer ?
#
loop_
_entity_poly.entity_id
_entity_poly.type
_entity_poly.pdbx_seq_one_letter_code
_entity_poly.pdbx_strand_id
1 'polypeptide(L)'
;MLSYADRLRSMRETKIRHTLEKRKQNGYTDLDDFGTVPISEGYHVEPWYNSENGSFYGFDGMSENFCRVIDAHEPYVDPMEMLCGRWRDMLVNYRGDLHYMPDWLKNSLKNKEFLAAGATHQWSKRWDEQRFPYDDLKPLQEKYNITTGIDGDAHFACDYRIGFELGFGGFLEKIEKYRKLHPDKSAFYDAEKRCVEAIIRFIDRHIQKIEEMIPNETRPELRENLSEMLLTCKAVRYDPPKTFRQVCQWTAFFNCASRIYTRDGAGFQLDGLLLPYYERDKAAGILDDETAKFLIANLLLIDPHYYQISGVDENDRDRTNALSYLILEAADSINIACNLTVRVHENCDKAFLGKAVYYLLKNKNGWPRFCNDKTLAEGYMRNGVDKKTARERIAVGCNWMCVPGREFPMNDTVKINIAKVLDEALKDLRNEKEPSTAALFTLYKKHLSKAVEVTAAGINLHLDHAEEVTPELIMNLMMLRSLETGTDSSRCAELYTIGVDGAGLAVVADSFGALEQRVEKEKILTWDEVFAALDSNFADERTRLILSSSDKYCSGGSLADEWAKKLTE
;
A
#
# COMPACT_ATOMS: atom_id res chain seq x y z
N MET A 1 28.01 -16.84 -23.94
CA MET A 1 26.65 -16.91 -23.35
C MET A 1 26.60 -15.93 -22.17
N LEU A 2 25.65 -15.02 -22.14
CA LEU A 2 25.48 -14.10 -21.02
C LEU A 2 24.99 -14.87 -19.79
N SER A 3 25.72 -14.78 -18.68
CA SER A 3 25.30 -15.40 -17.42
C SER A 3 24.09 -14.67 -16.80
N TYR A 4 23.33 -15.33 -15.95
CA TYR A 4 22.28 -14.67 -15.17
C TYR A 4 22.82 -13.50 -14.34
N ALA A 5 24.04 -13.63 -13.80
CA ALA A 5 24.67 -12.54 -13.06
C ALA A 5 24.94 -11.31 -13.93
N ASP A 6 25.37 -11.47 -15.18
CA ASP A 6 25.58 -10.35 -16.11
C ASP A 6 24.26 -9.70 -16.50
N ARG A 7 23.22 -10.51 -16.74
CA ARG A 7 21.86 -10.01 -17.03
C ARG A 7 21.30 -9.22 -15.86
N LEU A 8 21.36 -9.74 -14.63
CA LEU A 8 20.91 -9.06 -13.42
C LEU A 8 21.63 -7.74 -13.19
N ARG A 9 22.95 -7.70 -13.46
CA ARG A 9 23.72 -6.45 -13.38
C ARG A 9 23.18 -5.42 -14.36
N SER A 10 22.99 -5.78 -15.62
CA SER A 10 22.44 -4.90 -16.67
C SER A 10 21.03 -4.41 -16.31
N MET A 11 20.16 -5.30 -15.84
CA MET A 11 18.80 -4.96 -15.41
C MET A 11 18.82 -3.97 -14.25
N ARG A 12 19.68 -4.19 -13.25
CA ARG A 12 19.85 -3.29 -12.10
C ARG A 12 20.37 -1.92 -12.54
N GLU A 13 21.38 -1.85 -13.42
CA GLU A 13 21.91 -0.60 -13.96
C GLU A 13 20.84 0.17 -14.74
N THR A 14 20.04 -0.53 -15.55
CA THR A 14 18.90 0.05 -16.27
C THR A 14 17.87 0.61 -15.28
N LYS A 15 17.53 -0.14 -14.23
CA LYS A 15 16.62 0.31 -13.18
C LYS A 15 17.13 1.59 -12.50
N ILE A 16 18.41 1.65 -12.12
CA ILE A 16 19.01 2.83 -11.49
C ILE A 16 18.97 4.02 -12.44
N ARG A 17 19.29 3.82 -13.72
CA ARG A 17 19.22 4.87 -14.75
C ARG A 17 17.81 5.41 -14.88
N HIS A 18 16.80 4.55 -14.99
CA HIS A 18 15.39 4.96 -15.06
C HIS A 18 14.95 5.73 -13.80
N THR A 19 15.38 5.29 -12.61
CA THR A 19 15.11 6.01 -11.37
C THR A 19 15.69 7.44 -11.40
N LEU A 20 16.93 7.60 -11.86
CA LEU A 20 17.56 8.91 -12.00
C LEU A 20 16.87 9.80 -13.05
N GLU A 21 16.42 9.22 -14.15
CA GLU A 21 15.67 9.94 -15.19
C GLU A 21 14.30 10.39 -14.67
N LYS A 22 13.56 9.53 -14.01
CA LYS A 22 12.29 9.87 -13.36
C LYS A 22 12.44 10.96 -12.30
N ARG A 23 13.51 10.92 -11.51
CA ARG A 23 13.80 11.98 -10.54
C ARG A 23 14.01 13.34 -11.20
N LYS A 24 14.63 13.37 -12.37
CA LYS A 24 14.78 14.61 -13.15
C LYS A 24 13.44 15.08 -13.68
N GLN A 25 12.61 14.17 -14.20
CA GLN A 25 11.29 14.50 -14.74
C GLN A 25 10.34 14.97 -13.65
N ASN A 26 10.33 14.31 -12.50
CA ASN A 26 9.33 14.48 -11.47
C ASN A 26 9.81 15.33 -10.29
N GLY A 27 11.09 15.65 -10.21
CA GLY A 27 11.68 16.35 -9.07
C GLY A 27 11.65 15.55 -7.76
N TYR A 28 11.37 14.24 -7.79
CA TYR A 28 11.41 13.37 -6.61
C TYR A 28 12.84 13.17 -6.12
N THR A 29 12.97 13.12 -4.81
CA THR A 29 14.21 12.72 -4.14
C THR A 29 14.17 11.29 -3.64
N ASP A 30 13.01 10.65 -3.74
CA ASP A 30 12.79 9.29 -3.27
C ASP A 30 13.55 8.28 -4.14
N LEU A 31 14.22 7.35 -3.47
CA LEU A 31 14.89 6.20 -4.08
C LEU A 31 13.98 4.97 -4.09
N ASP A 32 12.86 5.02 -3.37
CA ASP A 32 11.86 3.97 -3.39
C ASP A 32 11.09 4.06 -4.70
N ASP A 33 11.54 3.26 -5.61
CA ASP A 33 11.09 3.25 -6.99
C ASP A 33 10.08 2.12 -7.18
N PHE A 34 8.83 2.50 -7.38
CA PHE A 34 7.69 1.59 -7.59
C PHE A 34 7.76 0.75 -8.88
N GLY A 35 8.91 0.51 -9.48
CA GLY A 35 9.01 -0.28 -10.71
C GLY A 35 8.61 0.49 -11.97
N THR A 36 8.32 1.78 -11.88
CA THR A 36 7.96 2.61 -13.03
C THR A 36 9.15 2.85 -13.96
N VAL A 37 8.85 3.09 -15.22
CA VAL A 37 9.82 3.58 -16.22
C VAL A 37 9.56 5.06 -16.52
N PRO A 38 10.57 5.80 -17.06
CA PRO A 38 10.39 7.21 -17.40
C PRO A 38 9.21 7.44 -18.36
N ILE A 39 8.55 8.56 -18.21
CA ILE A 39 7.50 9.02 -19.14
C ILE A 39 8.17 9.44 -20.44
N SER A 40 7.61 8.99 -21.57
CA SER A 40 8.10 9.34 -22.90
C SER A 40 7.79 10.80 -23.22
N GLU A 41 8.61 11.44 -24.05
CA GLU A 41 8.35 12.79 -24.55
C GLU A 41 7.00 12.82 -25.29
N GLY A 42 6.16 13.78 -24.95
CA GLY A 42 4.82 13.92 -25.55
C GLY A 42 3.76 12.99 -24.95
N TYR A 43 4.08 12.21 -23.92
CA TYR A 43 3.07 11.39 -23.23
C TYR A 43 1.98 12.28 -22.65
N HIS A 44 0.74 11.98 -23.02
CA HIS A 44 -0.44 12.70 -22.56
C HIS A 44 -1.64 11.77 -22.56
N VAL A 45 -2.53 11.94 -21.57
CA VAL A 45 -3.78 11.20 -21.47
C VAL A 45 -4.94 12.19 -21.40
N GLU A 46 -5.79 12.18 -22.42
CA GLU A 46 -7.02 12.97 -22.38
C GLU A 46 -8.05 12.28 -21.50
N PRO A 47 -8.65 13.01 -20.53
CA PRO A 47 -9.66 12.44 -19.65
C PRO A 47 -10.95 12.10 -20.40
N TRP A 48 -11.62 11.07 -19.92
CA TRP A 48 -13.01 10.79 -20.30
C TRP A 48 -13.97 11.49 -19.33
N TYR A 49 -15.02 12.06 -19.90
CA TYR A 49 -16.12 12.63 -19.15
C TYR A 49 -17.44 12.08 -19.70
N ASN A 50 -18.38 11.78 -18.80
CA ASN A 50 -19.74 11.45 -19.20
C ASN A 50 -20.36 12.64 -19.94
N SER A 51 -20.85 12.41 -21.16
CA SER A 51 -21.41 13.45 -22.02
C SER A 51 -22.70 14.07 -21.48
N GLU A 52 -23.44 13.35 -20.63
CA GLU A 52 -24.73 13.80 -20.10
C GLU A 52 -24.57 14.71 -18.88
N ASN A 53 -23.67 14.37 -17.97
CA ASN A 53 -23.53 15.05 -16.69
C ASN A 53 -22.12 15.57 -16.39
N GLY A 54 -21.14 15.30 -17.26
CA GLY A 54 -19.76 15.74 -17.12
C GLY A 54 -18.98 15.01 -15.99
N SER A 55 -19.52 13.93 -15.43
CA SER A 55 -18.82 13.16 -14.40
C SER A 55 -17.67 12.34 -15.00
N PHE A 56 -16.62 12.12 -14.19
CA PHE A 56 -15.45 11.31 -14.54
C PHE A 56 -15.17 10.23 -13.48
N TYR A 57 -16.09 10.02 -12.57
CA TYR A 57 -16.04 9.11 -11.43
C TYR A 57 -17.13 8.03 -11.54
N GLY A 58 -17.21 7.15 -10.53
CA GLY A 58 -18.08 5.99 -10.51
C GLY A 58 -17.63 4.90 -11.48
N PHE A 59 -18.45 3.89 -11.69
CA PHE A 59 -18.09 2.73 -12.51
C PHE A 59 -17.66 3.13 -13.93
N ASP A 60 -18.42 3.96 -14.61
CA ASP A 60 -18.09 4.38 -15.97
C ASP A 60 -16.84 5.28 -15.99
N GLY A 61 -16.81 6.32 -15.15
CA GLY A 61 -15.70 7.26 -15.12
C GLY A 61 -14.38 6.58 -14.78
N MET A 62 -14.35 5.75 -13.75
CA MET A 62 -13.15 5.06 -13.32
C MET A 62 -12.67 4.03 -14.34
N SER A 63 -13.56 3.23 -14.92
CA SER A 63 -13.18 2.23 -15.93
C SER A 63 -12.72 2.86 -17.24
N GLU A 64 -13.43 3.87 -17.74
CA GLU A 64 -13.07 4.56 -18.98
C GLU A 64 -11.72 5.30 -18.85
N ASN A 65 -11.52 5.99 -17.73
CA ASN A 65 -10.25 6.68 -17.47
C ASN A 65 -9.09 5.70 -17.22
N PHE A 66 -9.33 4.57 -16.55
CA PHE A 66 -8.35 3.50 -16.46
C PHE A 66 -7.95 2.97 -17.85
N CYS A 67 -8.94 2.72 -18.73
CA CYS A 67 -8.66 2.31 -20.10
C CYS A 67 -7.77 3.32 -20.83
N ARG A 68 -8.05 4.61 -20.69
CA ARG A 68 -7.23 5.66 -21.33
C ARG A 68 -5.79 5.68 -20.81
N VAL A 69 -5.62 5.57 -19.49
CA VAL A 69 -4.28 5.57 -18.89
C VAL A 69 -3.51 4.32 -19.29
N ILE A 70 -4.09 3.11 -19.17
CA ILE A 70 -3.39 1.87 -19.52
C ILE A 70 -3.12 1.78 -21.02
N ASP A 71 -4.03 2.25 -21.88
CA ASP A 71 -3.87 2.23 -23.34
C ASP A 71 -2.82 3.25 -23.83
N ALA A 72 -2.55 4.31 -23.06
CA ALA A 72 -1.46 5.25 -23.36
C ALA A 72 -0.07 4.71 -23.00
N HIS A 73 0.03 3.65 -22.19
CA HIS A 73 1.32 3.07 -21.81
C HIS A 73 1.98 2.37 -23.00
N GLU A 74 3.18 2.80 -23.35
CA GLU A 74 4.02 2.08 -24.31
C GLU A 74 4.50 0.76 -23.70
N PRO A 75 4.47 -0.35 -24.45
CA PRO A 75 5.02 -1.63 -23.98
C PRO A 75 6.51 -1.51 -23.68
N TYR A 76 6.91 -1.98 -22.51
CA TYR A 76 8.32 -2.07 -22.13
C TYR A 76 8.78 -3.53 -22.19
N VAL A 77 9.76 -3.79 -23.04
CA VAL A 77 10.38 -5.11 -23.21
C VAL A 77 11.89 -4.93 -23.26
N ASP A 78 12.60 -5.63 -22.39
CA ASP A 78 14.06 -5.69 -22.37
C ASP A 78 14.50 -7.15 -22.65
N PRO A 79 15.33 -7.42 -23.67
CA PRO A 79 15.83 -8.77 -23.95
C PRO A 79 16.64 -9.40 -22.81
N MET A 80 17.18 -8.58 -21.91
CA MET A 80 17.89 -9.06 -20.72
C MET A 80 16.96 -9.65 -19.66
N GLU A 81 15.68 -9.29 -19.67
CA GLU A 81 14.66 -9.79 -18.75
C GLU A 81 14.04 -11.10 -19.25
N MET A 82 13.44 -11.90 -18.35
CA MET A 82 12.65 -13.08 -18.72
C MET A 82 11.14 -12.85 -18.65
N LEU A 83 10.75 -11.76 -18.01
CA LEU A 83 9.38 -11.27 -17.89
C LEU A 83 9.31 -9.88 -18.49
N CYS A 84 8.13 -9.47 -18.91
CA CYS A 84 7.89 -8.11 -19.40
C CYS A 84 6.74 -7.46 -18.65
N GLY A 85 6.61 -6.17 -18.84
CA GLY A 85 5.60 -5.34 -18.19
C GLY A 85 6.28 -4.29 -17.30
N ARG A 86 5.91 -3.06 -17.52
CA ARG A 86 6.26 -1.90 -16.69
C ARG A 86 5.10 -0.91 -16.81
N TRP A 87 5.07 0.00 -15.90
CA TRP A 87 4.10 1.07 -15.89
C TRP A 87 4.80 2.42 -15.74
N ARG A 88 4.14 3.51 -16.12
CA ARG A 88 4.72 4.85 -16.17
C ARG A 88 3.95 5.84 -15.33
N ASP A 89 2.63 5.69 -15.33
CA ASP A 89 1.69 6.63 -14.79
C ASP A 89 0.50 5.91 -14.16
N MET A 90 -0.26 6.60 -13.35
CA MET A 90 -1.33 6.05 -12.52
C MET A 90 -2.60 6.86 -12.69
N LEU A 91 -3.73 6.19 -12.65
CA LEU A 91 -5.04 6.85 -12.67
C LEU A 91 -5.21 7.83 -11.50
N VAL A 92 -4.65 7.52 -10.33
CA VAL A 92 -4.69 8.39 -9.15
C VAL A 92 -4.07 9.77 -9.40
N ASN A 93 -3.09 9.89 -10.30
CA ASN A 93 -2.50 11.18 -10.64
C ASN A 93 -3.48 12.11 -11.36
N TYR A 94 -4.50 11.56 -11.99
CA TYR A 94 -5.52 12.30 -12.75
C TYR A 94 -6.80 12.51 -11.95
N ARG A 95 -7.22 11.51 -11.18
CA ARG A 95 -8.48 11.60 -10.44
C ARG A 95 -8.46 12.65 -9.33
N GLY A 96 -7.29 13.16 -8.94
CA GLY A 96 -7.17 14.01 -7.77
C GLY A 96 -7.86 13.33 -6.59
N ASP A 97 -7.24 13.26 -5.43
CA ASP A 97 -7.84 12.52 -4.33
C ASP A 97 -9.23 13.03 -4.02
N LEU A 98 -10.16 12.13 -4.12
CA LEU A 98 -11.51 12.29 -3.61
C LEU A 98 -11.51 12.33 -2.09
N HIS A 99 -10.37 12.01 -1.53
CA HIS A 99 -10.08 12.10 -0.13
C HIS A 99 -9.55 13.48 0.20
N TYR A 100 -9.86 13.87 1.33
CA TYR A 100 -9.36 14.99 2.07
C TYR A 100 -7.83 15.10 1.94
N MET A 101 -7.37 15.71 0.87
CA MET A 101 -5.93 15.88 0.66
C MET A 101 -5.44 17.08 1.48
N PRO A 102 -4.51 16.88 2.43
CA PRO A 102 -3.99 17.99 3.23
C PRO A 102 -3.37 19.07 2.34
N ASP A 103 -3.53 20.32 2.73
CA ASP A 103 -2.96 21.45 1.98
C ASP A 103 -1.45 21.36 1.78
N TRP A 104 -0.72 20.71 2.70
CA TRP A 104 0.72 20.51 2.55
C TRP A 104 1.06 19.54 1.39
N LEU A 105 0.26 18.51 1.17
CA LEU A 105 0.45 17.60 0.05
C LEU A 105 0.02 18.27 -1.26
N LYS A 106 -1.12 18.98 -1.26
CA LYS A 106 -1.53 19.88 -2.36
C LYS A 106 -0.41 20.87 -2.69
N ASN A 107 0.22 21.47 -1.69
CA ASN A 107 1.29 22.43 -1.86
C ASN A 107 2.62 21.78 -2.28
N SER A 108 2.92 20.60 -1.79
CA SER A 108 4.10 19.84 -2.19
C SER A 108 4.00 19.36 -3.65
N LEU A 109 2.80 19.05 -4.10
CA LEU A 109 2.52 18.71 -5.49
C LEU A 109 2.47 19.96 -6.38
N LYS A 110 1.94 21.11 -5.92
CA LYS A 110 1.88 22.38 -6.66
C LYS A 110 3.25 22.97 -7.01
N ASN A 111 4.30 22.64 -6.29
CA ASN A 111 5.62 23.23 -6.48
C ASN A 111 6.50 22.49 -7.49
N LYS A 112 5.94 21.59 -8.31
CA LYS A 112 6.77 20.76 -9.16
C LYS A 112 6.34 20.79 -10.61
N GLU A 113 7.34 20.94 -11.45
CA GLU A 113 7.26 20.72 -12.89
C GLU A 113 6.60 19.38 -13.26
N PHE A 114 6.55 18.42 -12.33
CA PHE A 114 5.78 17.18 -12.40
C PHE A 114 4.29 17.43 -12.65
N LEU A 115 3.71 18.42 -12.00
CA LEU A 115 2.36 18.91 -12.28
C LEU A 115 2.28 19.61 -13.64
N ALA A 116 3.36 20.26 -14.06
CA ALA A 116 3.45 20.97 -15.32
C ALA A 116 3.69 20.04 -16.53
N ALA A 117 4.25 18.85 -16.29
CA ALA A 117 4.50 17.85 -17.35
C ALA A 117 3.25 17.06 -17.81
N GLY A 118 2.07 17.47 -17.39
CA GLY A 118 0.79 16.86 -17.80
C GLY A 118 0.32 15.70 -16.91
N ALA A 119 1.11 15.27 -15.95
CA ALA A 119 0.76 14.18 -15.04
C ALA A 119 -0.26 14.57 -13.97
N THR A 120 -0.75 15.80 -13.97
CA THR A 120 -1.66 16.31 -12.96
C THR A 120 -2.74 17.16 -13.57
N HIS A 121 -3.43 16.59 -14.47
CA HIS A 121 -4.73 17.13 -14.77
C HIS A 121 -5.60 16.82 -13.55
N GLN A 122 -5.79 17.81 -12.69
CA GLN A 122 -6.81 17.76 -11.65
C GLN A 122 -8.18 17.66 -12.33
N TRP A 123 -8.52 16.49 -12.78
CA TRP A 123 -9.86 16.19 -13.28
C TRP A 123 -10.89 16.37 -12.16
N SER A 124 -10.44 16.38 -10.91
CA SER A 124 -11.23 16.42 -9.69
C SER A 124 -11.68 17.78 -9.22
N LYS A 125 -11.31 18.89 -9.87
CA LYS A 125 -11.69 20.25 -9.39
C LYS A 125 -13.20 20.46 -9.16
N ARG A 126 -14.04 19.63 -9.75
CA ARG A 126 -15.50 19.70 -9.59
C ARG A 126 -16.04 18.85 -8.44
N TRP A 127 -15.19 18.00 -7.86
CA TRP A 127 -15.62 17.04 -6.85
C TRP A 127 -15.71 17.66 -5.46
N ASP A 128 -14.67 18.43 -5.05
CA ASP A 128 -14.57 19.05 -3.72
C ASP A 128 -15.69 20.06 -3.44
N GLU A 129 -16.25 20.67 -4.49
CA GLU A 129 -17.20 21.79 -4.32
C GLU A 129 -18.66 21.34 -4.18
N GLN A 130 -19.00 20.12 -4.55
CA GLN A 130 -20.42 19.74 -4.71
C GLN A 130 -20.92 18.56 -3.89
N ARG A 131 -20.07 17.70 -3.29
CA ARG A 131 -20.53 16.41 -2.75
C ARG A 131 -20.29 16.12 -1.27
N PHE A 132 -19.37 16.81 -0.61
CA PHE A 132 -19.12 16.54 0.80
C PHE A 132 -19.39 17.78 1.66
N PRO A 133 -20.52 17.83 2.37
CA PRO A 133 -20.75 18.87 3.37
C PRO A 133 -19.86 18.58 4.59
N TYR A 134 -18.57 18.87 4.47
CA TYR A 134 -17.63 18.84 5.60
C TYR A 134 -17.80 20.02 6.57
N ASP A 135 -18.69 20.95 6.25
CA ASP A 135 -18.83 22.22 6.99
C ASP A 135 -19.09 22.01 8.48
N ASP A 136 -19.85 20.96 8.85
CA ASP A 136 -20.12 20.65 10.25
C ASP A 136 -18.94 19.97 10.98
N LEU A 137 -18.11 19.22 10.24
CA LEU A 137 -16.97 18.48 10.80
C LEU A 137 -15.69 19.32 10.80
N LYS A 138 -15.54 20.20 9.84
CA LYS A 138 -14.33 20.98 9.58
C LYS A 138 -13.83 21.78 10.80
N PRO A 139 -14.66 22.52 11.54
CA PRO A 139 -14.18 23.26 12.72
C PRO A 139 -13.58 22.37 13.80
N LEU A 140 -14.10 21.15 13.99
CA LEU A 140 -13.57 20.21 14.95
C LEU A 140 -12.32 19.48 14.43
N GLN A 141 -12.26 19.20 13.14
CA GLN A 141 -11.04 18.67 12.51
C GLN A 141 -9.89 19.68 12.64
N GLU A 142 -10.14 20.94 12.40
CA GLU A 142 -9.15 22.01 12.60
C GLU A 142 -8.75 22.18 14.07
N LYS A 143 -9.72 22.15 14.99
CA LYS A 143 -9.46 22.24 16.44
C LYS A 143 -8.47 21.21 16.93
N TYR A 144 -8.61 19.95 16.49
CA TYR A 144 -7.77 18.84 16.91
C TYR A 144 -6.64 18.54 15.92
N ASN A 145 -6.48 19.37 14.88
CA ASN A 145 -5.52 19.13 13.82
C ASN A 145 -5.59 17.69 13.31
N ILE A 146 -6.82 17.25 12.98
CA ILE A 146 -7.06 15.96 12.34
C ILE A 146 -6.71 16.12 10.88
N THR A 147 -5.75 15.32 10.42
CA THR A 147 -5.26 15.36 9.05
C THR A 147 -5.49 14.02 8.38
N THR A 148 -5.59 14.03 7.06
CA THR A 148 -5.59 12.78 6.32
C THR A 148 -4.21 12.13 6.38
N GLY A 149 -4.20 10.82 6.29
CA GLY A 149 -3.03 10.03 6.05
C GLY A 149 -2.48 10.20 4.63
N ILE A 150 -1.62 9.30 4.20
CA ILE A 150 -0.98 9.37 2.89
C ILE A 150 -1.97 9.03 1.79
N ASP A 151 -2.80 7.98 1.97
CA ASP A 151 -3.82 7.55 1.03
C ASP A 151 -4.79 6.57 1.70
N GLY A 152 -6.08 6.86 1.68
CA GLY A 152 -7.08 6.03 2.34
C GLY A 152 -7.48 4.75 1.59
N ASP A 153 -7.01 4.52 0.37
CA ASP A 153 -7.59 3.50 -0.50
C ASP A 153 -6.61 2.47 -1.06
N ALA A 154 -5.34 2.58 -0.76
CA ALA A 154 -4.38 1.98 -1.67
C ALA A 154 -3.66 0.72 -1.18
N HIS A 155 -3.85 0.29 0.05
CA HIS A 155 -3.04 -0.80 0.64
C HIS A 155 -3.86 -2.08 0.81
N PHE A 156 -4.34 -2.65 -0.29
CA PHE A 156 -5.13 -3.87 -0.27
C PHE A 156 -4.34 -5.12 -0.66
N ALA A 157 -4.84 -6.30 -0.29
CA ALA A 157 -4.33 -7.59 -0.72
C ALA A 157 -5.40 -8.35 -1.50
N CYS A 158 -5.10 -8.61 -2.75
CA CYS A 158 -5.91 -9.47 -3.60
C CYS A 158 -5.74 -10.95 -3.28
N ASP A 159 -6.77 -11.76 -3.50
CA ASP A 159 -6.63 -13.20 -3.49
C ASP A 159 -6.15 -13.72 -4.86
N TYR A 160 -4.85 -13.81 -5.01
CA TYR A 160 -4.22 -14.28 -6.26
C TYR A 160 -4.62 -15.71 -6.66
N ARG A 161 -5.13 -16.52 -5.71
CA ARG A 161 -5.67 -17.85 -6.05
C ARG A 161 -6.79 -17.75 -7.07
N ILE A 162 -7.67 -16.73 -6.95
CA ILE A 162 -8.75 -16.47 -7.89
C ILE A 162 -8.18 -16.19 -9.30
N GLY A 163 -7.20 -15.30 -9.39
CA GLY A 163 -6.58 -14.95 -10.66
C GLY A 163 -5.79 -16.09 -11.29
N PHE A 164 -5.09 -16.88 -10.48
CA PHE A 164 -4.34 -18.05 -10.96
C PHE A 164 -5.25 -19.20 -11.42
N GLU A 165 -6.45 -19.30 -10.87
CA GLU A 165 -7.45 -20.28 -11.28
C GLU A 165 -8.19 -19.87 -12.57
N LEU A 166 -8.54 -18.58 -12.68
CA LEU A 166 -9.40 -18.08 -13.76
C LEU A 166 -8.60 -17.61 -14.98
N GLY A 167 -7.45 -16.98 -14.79
CA GLY A 167 -6.82 -16.19 -15.84
C GLY A 167 -7.69 -14.99 -16.23
N PHE A 168 -7.23 -14.18 -17.17
CA PHE A 168 -8.00 -13.00 -17.61
C PHE A 168 -9.26 -13.39 -18.40
N GLY A 169 -9.22 -14.50 -19.15
CA GLY A 169 -10.40 -15.04 -19.85
C GLY A 169 -11.49 -15.51 -18.90
N GLY A 170 -11.12 -16.21 -17.84
CA GLY A 170 -12.06 -16.68 -16.83
C GLY A 170 -12.71 -15.54 -16.04
N PHE A 171 -12.02 -14.39 -15.86
CA PHE A 171 -12.69 -13.19 -15.34
C PHE A 171 -13.80 -12.72 -16.28
N LEU A 172 -13.58 -12.65 -17.59
CA LEU A 172 -14.62 -12.26 -18.56
C LEU A 172 -15.81 -13.21 -18.52
N GLU A 173 -15.55 -14.53 -18.46
CA GLU A 173 -16.60 -15.54 -18.37
C GLU A 173 -17.41 -15.38 -17.07
N LYS A 174 -16.75 -15.16 -15.94
CA LYS A 174 -17.37 -14.94 -14.64
C LYS A 174 -18.21 -13.66 -14.62
N ILE A 175 -17.70 -12.56 -15.16
CA ILE A 175 -18.40 -11.28 -15.30
C ILE A 175 -19.68 -11.49 -16.13
N GLU A 176 -19.58 -12.10 -17.31
CA GLU A 176 -20.74 -12.33 -18.20
C GLU A 176 -21.79 -13.26 -17.58
N LYS A 177 -21.34 -14.27 -16.82
CA LYS A 177 -22.22 -15.16 -16.07
C LYS A 177 -23.06 -14.40 -15.05
N TYR A 178 -22.41 -13.60 -14.19
CA TYR A 178 -23.10 -12.91 -13.10
C TYR A 178 -23.87 -11.66 -13.59
N ARG A 179 -23.42 -11.02 -14.66
CA ARG A 179 -24.18 -9.96 -15.33
C ARG A 179 -25.56 -10.42 -15.77
N LYS A 180 -25.69 -11.67 -16.27
CA LYS A 180 -26.96 -12.27 -16.62
C LYS A 180 -27.87 -12.56 -15.42
N LEU A 181 -27.26 -12.86 -14.26
CA LEU A 181 -27.98 -13.14 -13.01
C LEU A 181 -28.43 -11.84 -12.31
N HIS A 182 -27.71 -10.74 -12.51
CA HIS A 182 -27.95 -9.44 -11.87
C HIS A 182 -28.05 -8.32 -12.94
N PRO A 183 -29.10 -8.30 -13.77
CA PRO A 183 -29.22 -7.33 -14.85
C PRO A 183 -29.36 -5.88 -14.37
N ASP A 184 -29.80 -5.67 -13.14
CA ASP A 184 -29.87 -4.39 -12.44
C ASP A 184 -28.49 -3.83 -12.06
N LYS A 185 -27.44 -4.65 -12.12
CA LYS A 185 -26.05 -4.29 -11.82
C LYS A 185 -25.18 -4.16 -13.09
N SER A 186 -25.80 -3.91 -14.24
CA SER A 186 -25.10 -3.87 -15.53
C SER A 186 -23.93 -2.89 -15.56
N ALA A 187 -24.06 -1.70 -14.95
CA ALA A 187 -23.01 -0.70 -14.92
C ALA A 187 -21.73 -1.21 -14.23
N PHE A 188 -21.86 -1.94 -13.12
CA PHE A 188 -20.75 -2.59 -12.45
C PHE A 188 -20.05 -3.60 -13.37
N TYR A 189 -20.81 -4.54 -13.95
CA TYR A 189 -20.22 -5.59 -14.79
C TYR A 189 -19.63 -5.05 -16.10
N ASP A 190 -20.22 -4.01 -16.68
CA ASP A 190 -19.69 -3.37 -17.88
C ASP A 190 -18.37 -2.65 -17.59
N ALA A 191 -18.22 -2.05 -16.41
CA ALA A 191 -16.97 -1.45 -15.95
C ALA A 191 -15.88 -2.49 -15.70
N GLU A 192 -16.20 -3.58 -14.98
CA GLU A 192 -15.28 -4.70 -14.74
C GLU A 192 -14.79 -5.32 -16.06
N LYS A 193 -15.70 -5.55 -16.99
CA LYS A 193 -15.38 -6.08 -18.33
C LYS A 193 -14.42 -5.15 -19.07
N ARG A 194 -14.69 -3.84 -19.09
CA ARG A 194 -13.79 -2.85 -19.71
C ARG A 194 -12.38 -2.91 -19.14
N CYS A 195 -12.26 -3.02 -17.82
CA CYS A 195 -10.96 -3.11 -17.16
C CYS A 195 -10.19 -4.37 -17.56
N VAL A 196 -10.84 -5.54 -17.55
CA VAL A 196 -10.20 -6.80 -17.98
C VAL A 196 -9.80 -6.76 -19.46
N GLU A 197 -10.66 -6.25 -20.34
CA GLU A 197 -10.35 -6.09 -21.76
C GLU A 197 -9.18 -5.11 -21.99
N ALA A 198 -9.04 -4.06 -21.17
CA ALA A 198 -7.91 -3.13 -21.23
C ALA A 198 -6.59 -3.82 -20.81
N ILE A 199 -6.63 -4.66 -19.79
CA ILE A 199 -5.45 -5.47 -19.39
C ILE A 199 -5.06 -6.42 -20.52
N ILE A 200 -6.01 -7.08 -21.17
CA ILE A 200 -5.74 -7.97 -22.30
C ILE A 200 -5.11 -7.18 -23.47
N ARG A 201 -5.62 -5.99 -23.81
CA ARG A 201 -5.00 -5.12 -24.82
C ARG A 201 -3.57 -4.70 -24.43
N PHE A 202 -3.32 -4.45 -23.16
CA PHE A 202 -1.97 -4.15 -22.65
C PHE A 202 -1.02 -5.33 -22.89
N ILE A 203 -1.48 -6.56 -22.63
CA ILE A 203 -0.73 -7.79 -22.94
C ILE A 203 -0.50 -7.93 -24.46
N ASP A 204 -1.51 -7.68 -25.27
CA ASP A 204 -1.41 -7.75 -26.76
C ASP A 204 -0.34 -6.83 -27.32
N ARG A 205 -0.24 -5.61 -26.80
CA ARG A 205 0.79 -4.67 -27.21
C ARG A 205 2.20 -5.13 -26.83
N HIS A 206 2.35 -5.81 -25.68
CA HIS A 206 3.62 -6.44 -25.32
C HIS A 206 3.96 -7.61 -26.26
N ILE A 207 2.99 -8.45 -26.62
CA ILE A 207 3.14 -9.53 -27.59
C ILE A 207 3.62 -8.95 -28.93
N GLN A 208 2.95 -7.94 -29.44
CA GLN A 208 3.33 -7.28 -30.69
C GLN A 208 4.76 -6.70 -30.61
N LYS A 209 5.09 -6.02 -29.53
CA LYS A 209 6.43 -5.47 -29.32
C LYS A 209 7.51 -6.54 -29.33
N ILE A 210 7.27 -7.68 -28.68
CA ILE A 210 8.23 -8.80 -28.68
C ILE A 210 8.38 -9.39 -30.09
N GLU A 211 7.26 -9.58 -30.83
CA GLU A 211 7.30 -10.05 -32.22
C GLU A 211 8.11 -9.14 -33.13
N GLU A 212 8.03 -7.81 -32.95
CA GLU A 212 8.86 -6.83 -33.68
C GLU A 212 10.34 -6.89 -33.28
N MET A 213 10.66 -7.26 -32.04
CA MET A 213 12.04 -7.30 -31.53
C MET A 213 12.80 -8.57 -31.95
N ILE A 214 12.14 -9.72 -32.02
CA ILE A 214 12.77 -11.02 -32.29
C ILE A 214 13.64 -11.00 -33.58
N PRO A 215 13.16 -10.52 -34.74
CA PRO A 215 13.97 -10.50 -35.97
C PRO A 215 15.16 -9.55 -35.89
N ASN A 216 15.11 -8.55 -35.04
CA ASN A 216 16.15 -7.52 -34.90
C ASN A 216 17.19 -7.85 -33.81
N GLU A 217 16.96 -8.84 -32.96
CA GLU A 217 17.91 -9.27 -31.94
C GLU A 217 18.98 -10.18 -32.57
N THR A 218 20.21 -9.74 -32.55
CA THR A 218 21.34 -10.43 -33.20
C THR A 218 21.99 -11.49 -32.32
N ARG A 219 21.82 -11.40 -31.00
CA ARG A 219 22.36 -12.35 -30.02
C ARG A 219 21.44 -13.57 -29.89
N PRO A 220 21.91 -14.78 -30.27
CA PRO A 220 21.04 -15.96 -30.32
C PRO A 220 20.32 -16.27 -29.03
N GLU A 221 21.01 -16.21 -27.88
CA GLU A 221 20.47 -16.50 -26.57
C GLU A 221 19.39 -15.50 -26.14
N LEU A 222 19.49 -14.23 -26.53
CA LEU A 222 18.48 -13.23 -26.21
C LEU A 222 17.30 -13.30 -27.17
N ARG A 223 17.53 -13.71 -28.42
CA ARG A 223 16.45 -14.01 -29.37
C ARG A 223 15.62 -15.20 -28.88
N GLU A 224 16.27 -16.25 -28.39
CA GLU A 224 15.58 -17.41 -27.78
C GLU A 224 14.77 -16.97 -26.55
N ASN A 225 15.38 -16.17 -25.67
CA ASN A 225 14.67 -15.63 -24.50
C ASN A 225 13.45 -14.77 -24.88
N LEU A 226 13.54 -13.93 -25.92
CA LEU A 226 12.39 -13.18 -26.44
C LEU A 226 11.31 -14.12 -27.01
N SER A 227 11.71 -15.21 -27.69
CA SER A 227 10.76 -16.21 -28.21
C SER A 227 10.00 -16.92 -27.08
N GLU A 228 10.69 -17.29 -26.00
CA GLU A 228 10.05 -17.87 -24.81
C GLU A 228 9.18 -16.85 -24.07
N MET A 229 9.60 -15.58 -23.99
CA MET A 229 8.78 -14.50 -23.42
C MET A 229 7.49 -14.33 -24.23
N LEU A 230 7.57 -14.36 -25.57
CA LEU A 230 6.43 -14.33 -26.45
C LEU A 230 5.43 -15.46 -26.18
N LEU A 231 5.95 -16.70 -26.11
CA LEU A 231 5.12 -17.88 -25.80
C LEU A 231 4.46 -17.76 -24.42
N THR A 232 5.20 -17.26 -23.45
CA THR A 232 4.69 -17.03 -22.09
C THR A 232 3.58 -15.99 -22.07
N CYS A 233 3.77 -14.83 -22.73
CA CYS A 233 2.75 -13.78 -22.82
C CYS A 233 1.49 -14.28 -23.54
N LYS A 234 1.64 -15.02 -24.65
CA LYS A 234 0.51 -15.62 -25.38
C LYS A 234 -0.25 -16.63 -24.49
N ALA A 235 0.45 -17.41 -23.68
CA ALA A 235 -0.17 -18.40 -22.79
C ALA A 235 -0.99 -17.76 -21.66
N VAL A 236 -0.53 -16.65 -21.08
CA VAL A 236 -1.22 -15.98 -19.96
C VAL A 236 -2.20 -14.89 -20.39
N ARG A 237 -2.35 -14.64 -21.69
CA ARG A 237 -3.23 -13.60 -22.23
C ARG A 237 -4.68 -13.79 -21.81
N TYR A 238 -5.17 -15.04 -21.84
CA TYR A 238 -6.53 -15.43 -21.46
C TYR A 238 -6.52 -16.53 -20.40
N ASP A 239 -5.65 -17.53 -20.59
CA ASP A 239 -5.67 -18.76 -19.83
C ASP A 239 -5.01 -18.61 -18.44
N PRO A 240 -5.42 -19.44 -17.47
CA PRO A 240 -4.72 -19.60 -16.20
C PRO A 240 -3.24 -19.95 -16.40
N PRO A 241 -2.33 -19.41 -15.59
CA PRO A 241 -0.91 -19.77 -15.66
C PRO A 241 -0.69 -21.24 -15.28
N LYS A 242 0.16 -21.95 -16.05
CA LYS A 242 0.43 -23.38 -15.85
C LYS A 242 1.86 -23.66 -15.41
N THR A 243 2.82 -22.77 -15.66
CA THR A 243 4.23 -22.96 -15.29
C THR A 243 4.70 -21.85 -14.34
N PHE A 244 5.84 -22.07 -13.70
CA PHE A 244 6.43 -21.08 -12.80
C PHE A 244 6.72 -19.76 -13.52
N ARG A 245 7.23 -19.82 -14.74
CA ARG A 245 7.45 -18.61 -15.57
C ARG A 245 6.13 -17.91 -15.91
N GLN A 246 5.09 -18.69 -16.25
CA GLN A 246 3.77 -18.16 -16.57
C GLN A 246 3.10 -17.47 -15.36
N VAL A 247 3.19 -18.08 -14.17
CA VAL A 247 2.59 -17.45 -12.98
C VAL A 247 3.32 -16.18 -12.58
N CYS A 248 4.64 -16.10 -12.74
CA CYS A 248 5.41 -14.89 -12.55
C CYS A 248 5.03 -13.79 -13.58
N GLN A 249 4.83 -14.17 -14.85
CA GLN A 249 4.42 -13.24 -15.91
C GLN A 249 2.99 -12.73 -15.72
N TRP A 250 2.05 -13.62 -15.36
CA TRP A 250 0.68 -13.25 -15.05
C TRP A 250 0.64 -12.25 -13.88
N THR A 251 1.39 -12.54 -12.82
CA THR A 251 1.56 -11.65 -11.66
C THR A 251 2.11 -10.29 -12.08
N ALA A 252 3.13 -10.25 -12.94
CA ALA A 252 3.71 -9.00 -13.42
C ALA A 252 2.69 -8.14 -14.16
N PHE A 253 1.87 -8.71 -15.04
CA PHE A 253 0.83 -7.98 -15.75
C PHE A 253 -0.29 -7.48 -14.85
N PHE A 254 -0.77 -8.34 -13.92
CA PHE A 254 -1.79 -7.94 -12.97
C PHE A 254 -1.28 -6.82 -12.05
N ASN A 255 -0.06 -6.94 -11.54
CA ASN A 255 0.54 -5.90 -10.71
C ASN A 255 0.68 -4.58 -11.47
N CYS A 256 1.11 -4.60 -12.74
CA CYS A 256 1.15 -3.40 -13.56
C CYS A 256 -0.24 -2.75 -13.67
N ALA A 257 -1.28 -3.53 -13.95
CA ALA A 257 -2.65 -3.03 -14.05
C ALA A 257 -3.15 -2.47 -12.71
N SER A 258 -2.89 -3.18 -11.62
CA SER A 258 -3.22 -2.73 -10.27
C SER A 258 -2.52 -1.40 -9.92
N ARG A 259 -1.23 -1.26 -10.24
CA ARG A 259 -0.46 -0.02 -10.04
C ARG A 259 -0.97 1.13 -10.90
N ILE A 260 -1.36 0.85 -12.14
CA ILE A 260 -1.94 1.86 -13.04
C ILE A 260 -3.29 2.34 -12.50
N TYR A 261 -4.08 1.47 -11.88
CA TYR A 261 -5.37 1.82 -11.31
C TYR A 261 -5.23 2.57 -9.97
N THR A 262 -4.53 1.95 -9.03
CA THR A 262 -4.24 2.52 -7.72
C THR A 262 -2.74 2.46 -7.44
N ARG A 263 -2.22 3.44 -6.77
CA ARG A 263 -0.78 3.58 -6.53
C ARG A 263 -0.14 2.38 -5.86
N ASP A 264 -0.74 1.84 -4.81
CA ASP A 264 -0.10 0.88 -3.91
C ASP A 264 -0.55 -0.57 -4.07
N GLY A 265 -1.45 -0.83 -4.98
CA GLY A 265 -1.84 -2.14 -5.52
C GLY A 265 -1.66 -3.37 -4.65
N ALA A 266 -1.78 -4.49 -5.30
CA ALA A 266 -1.85 -5.82 -4.71
C ALA A 266 -0.59 -6.28 -3.96
N GLY A 267 -0.79 -7.08 -2.90
CA GLY A 267 0.24 -7.81 -2.19
C GLY A 267 -0.17 -9.26 -1.95
N PHE A 268 0.80 -10.18 -1.83
CA PHE A 268 0.52 -11.59 -1.56
C PHE A 268 1.67 -12.37 -0.92
N GLN A 269 1.33 -13.57 -0.44
CA GLN A 269 2.26 -14.55 0.14
C GLN A 269 3.06 -15.22 -0.98
N LEU A 270 4.20 -14.62 -1.37
CA LEU A 270 4.92 -14.96 -2.58
C LEU A 270 5.43 -16.41 -2.60
N ASP A 271 6.07 -16.86 -1.52
CA ASP A 271 6.62 -18.22 -1.43
C ASP A 271 5.52 -19.28 -1.42
N GLY A 272 4.44 -19.07 -0.66
CA GLY A 272 3.38 -20.05 -0.52
C GLY A 272 2.55 -20.25 -1.78
N LEU A 273 2.23 -19.14 -2.48
CA LEU A 273 1.38 -19.21 -3.69
C LEU A 273 2.13 -19.69 -4.93
N LEU A 274 3.43 -19.41 -5.03
CA LEU A 274 4.24 -19.87 -6.17
C LEU A 274 4.82 -21.27 -5.98
N LEU A 275 4.85 -21.82 -4.75
CA LEU A 275 5.46 -23.12 -4.45
C LEU A 275 4.92 -24.28 -5.31
N PRO A 276 3.61 -24.45 -5.53
CA PRO A 276 3.10 -25.55 -6.35
C PRO A 276 3.62 -25.54 -7.79
N TYR A 277 3.81 -24.36 -8.37
CA TYR A 277 4.36 -24.21 -9.72
C TYR A 277 5.86 -24.53 -9.75
N TYR A 278 6.61 -24.05 -8.75
CA TYR A 278 8.03 -24.32 -8.62
C TYR A 278 8.32 -25.81 -8.44
N GLU A 279 7.64 -26.47 -7.51
CA GLU A 279 7.85 -27.90 -7.22
C GLU A 279 7.50 -28.76 -8.43
N ARG A 280 6.38 -28.49 -9.09
CA ARG A 280 5.96 -29.23 -10.28
C ARG A 280 6.96 -29.08 -11.43
N ASP A 281 7.38 -27.84 -11.75
CA ASP A 281 8.28 -27.58 -12.88
C ASP A 281 9.70 -28.07 -12.61
N LYS A 282 10.14 -28.02 -11.35
CA LYS A 282 11.41 -28.62 -10.91
C LYS A 282 11.38 -30.13 -11.01
N ALA A 283 10.31 -30.76 -10.55
CA ALA A 283 10.13 -32.23 -10.66
C ALA A 283 10.07 -32.68 -12.13
N ALA A 284 9.52 -31.88 -13.02
CA ALA A 284 9.48 -32.14 -14.46
C ALA A 284 10.82 -31.86 -15.17
N GLY A 285 11.82 -31.30 -14.49
CA GLY A 285 13.11 -30.92 -15.06
C GLY A 285 13.11 -29.75 -16.02
N ILE A 286 12.05 -28.93 -16.00
CA ILE A 286 11.90 -27.72 -16.84
C ILE A 286 12.29 -26.43 -16.10
N LEU A 287 12.58 -26.51 -14.82
CA LEU A 287 12.99 -25.39 -13.97
C LEU A 287 14.11 -25.82 -13.03
N ASP A 288 15.16 -25.03 -12.91
CA ASP A 288 16.17 -25.13 -11.86
C ASP A 288 16.13 -23.94 -10.90
N ASP A 289 16.88 -24.03 -9.80
CA ASP A 289 16.88 -23.03 -8.73
C ASP A 289 17.44 -21.68 -9.20
N GLU A 290 18.43 -21.69 -10.10
CA GLU A 290 19.03 -20.45 -10.64
C GLU A 290 18.06 -19.72 -11.57
N THR A 291 17.34 -20.46 -12.41
CA THR A 291 16.27 -19.89 -13.26
C THR A 291 15.11 -19.38 -12.43
N ALA A 292 14.68 -20.12 -11.40
CA ALA A 292 13.63 -19.69 -10.49
C ALA A 292 14.03 -18.39 -9.77
N LYS A 293 15.23 -18.33 -9.24
CA LYS A 293 15.80 -17.16 -8.59
C LYS A 293 15.85 -15.95 -9.53
N PHE A 294 16.25 -16.15 -10.78
CA PHE A 294 16.29 -15.09 -11.79
C PHE A 294 14.89 -14.57 -12.12
N LEU A 295 13.89 -15.45 -12.29
CA LEU A 295 12.49 -15.06 -12.52
C LEU A 295 11.93 -14.23 -11.35
N ILE A 296 12.21 -14.66 -10.10
CA ILE A 296 11.81 -13.91 -8.91
C ILE A 296 12.50 -12.54 -8.88
N ALA A 297 13.81 -12.47 -9.12
CA ALA A 297 14.55 -11.22 -9.17
C ALA A 297 13.97 -10.27 -10.23
N ASN A 298 13.61 -10.80 -11.40
CA ASN A 298 12.95 -10.03 -12.46
C ASN A 298 11.56 -9.54 -12.02
N LEU A 299 10.74 -10.38 -11.38
CA LEU A 299 9.44 -9.97 -10.84
C LEU A 299 9.58 -8.83 -9.83
N LEU A 300 10.54 -8.92 -8.90
CA LEU A 300 10.83 -7.86 -7.92
C LEU A 300 11.33 -6.56 -8.57
N LEU A 301 12.00 -6.63 -9.74
CA LEU A 301 12.38 -5.46 -10.51
C LEU A 301 11.20 -4.83 -11.25
N ILE A 302 10.21 -5.64 -11.66
CA ILE A 302 8.97 -5.16 -12.29
C ILE A 302 8.09 -4.46 -11.26
N ASP A 303 7.84 -5.12 -10.14
CA ASP A 303 7.08 -4.57 -9.04
C ASP A 303 7.71 -4.99 -7.69
N PRO A 304 8.36 -4.06 -6.97
CA PRO A 304 9.00 -4.35 -5.68
C PRO A 304 8.02 -4.44 -4.49
N HIS A 305 6.71 -4.31 -4.66
CA HIS A 305 5.69 -4.22 -3.59
C HIS A 305 4.48 -5.12 -3.86
N TYR A 306 3.74 -5.58 -2.87
CA TYR A 306 4.19 -5.88 -1.49
C TYR A 306 4.20 -7.38 -1.39
N TYR A 307 5.28 -7.97 -0.93
CA TYR A 307 5.39 -9.43 -0.85
C TYR A 307 5.68 -9.87 0.57
N GLN A 308 5.17 -11.03 0.91
CA GLN A 308 5.36 -11.67 2.20
C GLN A 308 5.82 -13.10 2.02
N ILE A 309 6.67 -13.59 2.91
CA ILE A 309 7.20 -14.95 2.91
C ILE A 309 7.23 -15.54 4.32
N SER A 310 7.34 -16.87 4.42
CA SER A 310 7.38 -17.59 5.70
C SER A 310 6.05 -17.47 6.49
N GLY A 311 6.09 -17.61 7.80
CA GLY A 311 4.95 -17.56 8.70
C GLY A 311 4.45 -18.93 9.12
N VAL A 312 3.27 -19.01 9.70
CA VAL A 312 2.64 -20.24 10.16
C VAL A 312 1.28 -20.48 9.52
N ASP A 313 0.89 -21.76 9.44
CA ASP A 313 -0.46 -22.18 9.09
C ASP A 313 -1.42 -22.08 10.31
N GLU A 314 -2.66 -22.51 10.14
CA GLU A 314 -3.68 -22.55 11.20
C GLU A 314 -3.33 -23.49 12.37
N ASN A 315 -2.38 -24.39 12.16
CA ASN A 315 -1.88 -25.34 13.16
C ASN A 315 -0.56 -24.90 13.80
N ASP A 316 -0.14 -23.64 13.57
CA ASP A 316 1.12 -23.04 14.03
C ASP A 316 2.39 -23.77 13.50
N ARG A 317 2.29 -24.48 12.36
CA ARG A 317 3.44 -25.11 11.70
C ARG A 317 4.14 -24.09 10.80
N ASP A 318 5.45 -24.08 10.85
CA ASP A 318 6.29 -23.21 10.00
C ASP A 318 6.02 -23.48 8.51
N ARG A 319 5.81 -22.44 7.75
CA ARG A 319 5.57 -22.45 6.30
C ARG A 319 6.81 -22.10 5.48
N THR A 320 7.94 -21.86 6.13
CA THR A 320 9.23 -21.65 5.45
C THR A 320 9.54 -22.83 4.52
N ASN A 321 9.86 -22.55 3.27
CA ASN A 321 10.09 -23.54 2.23
C ASN A 321 11.27 -23.15 1.33
N ALA A 322 11.57 -23.95 0.32
CA ALA A 322 12.70 -23.70 -0.58
C ALA A 322 12.61 -22.35 -1.29
N LEU A 323 11.40 -21.95 -1.72
CA LEU A 323 11.20 -20.63 -2.34
C LEU A 323 11.42 -19.47 -1.38
N SER A 324 11.13 -19.62 -0.08
CA SER A 324 11.41 -18.58 0.92
C SER A 324 12.89 -18.19 0.90
N TYR A 325 13.79 -19.18 0.79
CA TYR A 325 15.23 -18.96 0.66
C TYR A 325 15.62 -18.33 -0.67
N LEU A 326 15.08 -18.83 -1.79
CA LEU A 326 15.38 -18.31 -3.13
C LEU A 326 14.90 -16.86 -3.29
N ILE A 327 13.77 -16.49 -2.70
CA ILE A 327 13.25 -15.11 -2.72
C ILE A 327 14.19 -14.15 -1.97
N LEU A 328 14.70 -14.55 -0.79
CA LEU A 328 15.71 -13.75 -0.08
C LEU A 328 16.98 -13.58 -0.92
N GLU A 329 17.44 -14.64 -1.58
CA GLU A 329 18.63 -14.60 -2.45
C GLU A 329 18.40 -13.74 -3.70
N ALA A 330 17.21 -13.82 -4.29
CA ALA A 330 16.82 -12.97 -5.42
C ALA A 330 16.84 -11.49 -5.04
N ALA A 331 16.22 -11.14 -3.91
CA ALA A 331 16.21 -9.77 -3.40
C ALA A 331 17.63 -9.25 -3.08
N ASP A 332 18.49 -10.09 -2.50
CA ASP A 332 19.91 -9.75 -2.27
C ASP A 332 20.67 -9.52 -3.58
N SER A 333 20.43 -10.35 -4.60
CA SER A 333 21.15 -10.30 -5.88
C SER A 333 20.88 -9.01 -6.66
N ILE A 334 19.66 -8.48 -6.59
CA ILE A 334 19.31 -7.21 -7.24
C ILE A 334 19.66 -6.00 -6.38
N ASN A 335 19.70 -6.17 -5.06
CA ASN A 335 20.03 -5.13 -4.06
C ASN A 335 19.38 -3.77 -4.36
N ILE A 336 18.08 -3.78 -4.55
CA ILE A 336 17.21 -2.59 -4.62
C ILE A 336 16.27 -2.61 -3.42
N ALA A 337 15.66 -1.47 -3.10
CA ALA A 337 14.58 -1.44 -2.13
C ALA A 337 13.39 -2.28 -2.67
N CYS A 338 12.96 -3.26 -1.89
CA CYS A 338 11.76 -4.04 -2.18
C CYS A 338 10.98 -4.29 -0.89
N ASN A 339 9.66 -4.14 -0.97
CA ASN A 339 8.77 -4.36 0.17
C ASN A 339 8.52 -5.87 0.38
N LEU A 340 9.56 -6.56 0.86
CA LEU A 340 9.53 -7.96 1.21
C LEU A 340 9.44 -8.11 2.72
N THR A 341 8.37 -8.72 3.23
CA THR A 341 8.12 -8.95 4.65
C THR A 341 8.32 -10.41 5.01
N VAL A 342 9.16 -10.66 6.01
CA VAL A 342 9.36 -11.97 6.64
C VAL A 342 8.43 -12.07 7.85
N ARG A 343 7.57 -13.07 7.87
CA ARG A 343 6.72 -13.38 9.03
C ARG A 343 7.54 -14.15 10.06
N VAL A 344 7.61 -13.62 11.29
CA VAL A 344 8.40 -14.19 12.39
C VAL A 344 7.49 -14.78 13.45
N HIS A 345 7.83 -15.98 13.90
CA HIS A 345 7.11 -16.71 14.95
C HIS A 345 8.06 -17.58 15.79
N GLU A 346 7.56 -18.15 16.90
CA GLU A 346 8.38 -18.87 17.88
C GLU A 346 9.08 -20.10 17.27
N ASN A 347 8.45 -20.77 16.29
CA ASN A 347 8.94 -21.98 15.64
C ASN A 347 9.60 -21.70 14.27
N CYS A 348 9.95 -20.45 13.99
CA CYS A 348 10.59 -20.08 12.73
C CYS A 348 11.90 -20.83 12.53
N ASP A 349 12.15 -21.30 11.30
CA ASP A 349 13.43 -21.89 10.92
C ASP A 349 14.56 -20.90 11.24
N LYS A 350 15.46 -21.29 12.15
CA LYS A 350 16.53 -20.42 12.64
C LYS A 350 17.56 -20.08 11.57
N ALA A 351 17.81 -21.00 10.62
CA ALA A 351 18.73 -20.76 9.52
C ALA A 351 18.14 -19.75 8.54
N PHE A 352 16.85 -19.86 8.24
CA PHE A 352 16.12 -18.89 7.42
C PHE A 352 16.09 -17.50 8.07
N LEU A 353 15.69 -17.42 9.34
CA LEU A 353 15.65 -16.16 10.08
C LEU A 353 17.06 -15.52 10.15
N GLY A 354 18.08 -16.32 10.44
CA GLY A 354 19.47 -15.86 10.45
C GLY A 354 19.91 -15.28 9.10
N LYS A 355 19.51 -15.92 7.99
CA LYS A 355 19.79 -15.44 6.63
C LYS A 355 19.06 -14.13 6.32
N ALA A 356 17.79 -14.00 6.71
CA ALA A 356 17.00 -12.80 6.53
C ALA A 356 17.62 -11.60 7.30
N VAL A 357 17.99 -11.81 8.56
CA VAL A 357 18.69 -10.80 9.38
C VAL A 357 20.05 -10.44 8.78
N TYR A 358 20.80 -11.43 8.30
CA TYR A 358 22.09 -11.20 7.65
C TYR A 358 21.94 -10.27 6.43
N TYR A 359 20.93 -10.48 5.57
CA TYR A 359 20.72 -9.64 4.40
C TYR A 359 20.27 -8.23 4.75
N LEU A 360 19.40 -8.07 5.76
CA LEU A 360 19.04 -6.74 6.27
C LEU A 360 20.29 -5.95 6.70
N LEU A 361 21.16 -6.57 7.49
CA LEU A 361 22.37 -5.92 8.01
C LEU A 361 23.44 -5.68 6.93
N LYS A 362 23.58 -6.63 5.98
CA LYS A 362 24.52 -6.56 4.86
C LYS A 362 24.16 -5.41 3.90
N ASN A 363 22.90 -5.36 3.47
CA ASN A 363 22.45 -4.48 2.39
C ASN A 363 22.12 -3.07 2.88
N LYS A 364 21.73 -2.90 4.14
CA LYS A 364 21.43 -1.60 4.78
C LYS A 364 20.39 -0.77 4.01
N ASN A 365 19.48 -1.44 3.29
CA ASN A 365 18.43 -0.83 2.49
C ASN A 365 17.03 -0.94 3.14
N GLY A 366 16.96 -1.42 4.39
CA GLY A 366 15.71 -1.59 5.13
C GLY A 366 14.94 -2.88 4.84
N TRP A 367 15.46 -3.78 4.00
CA TRP A 367 14.77 -5.00 3.58
C TRP A 367 15.61 -6.26 3.81
N PRO A 368 14.99 -7.40 4.14
CA PRO A 368 13.55 -7.60 4.38
C PRO A 368 13.05 -6.94 5.66
N ARG A 369 11.76 -6.61 5.69
CA ARG A 369 11.04 -6.23 6.92
C ARG A 369 10.66 -7.48 7.70
N PHE A 370 10.34 -7.28 8.99
CA PHE A 370 9.87 -8.37 9.85
C PHE A 370 8.52 -8.02 10.46
N CYS A 371 7.59 -8.97 10.50
CA CYS A 371 6.35 -8.82 11.22
C CYS A 371 6.08 -10.00 12.17
N ASN A 372 5.57 -9.69 13.36
CA ASN A 372 5.23 -10.71 14.36
C ASN A 372 3.94 -11.42 13.97
N ASP A 373 4.03 -12.71 13.71
CA ASP A 373 2.89 -13.48 13.22
C ASP A 373 1.83 -13.74 14.30
N LYS A 374 2.27 -13.99 15.53
CA LYS A 374 1.38 -14.29 16.66
C LYS A 374 0.55 -13.08 17.06
N THR A 375 1.21 -11.98 17.38
CA THR A 375 0.54 -10.77 17.89
C THR A 375 -0.47 -10.22 16.90
N LEU A 376 -0.12 -10.21 15.61
CA LEU A 376 -1.01 -9.70 14.57
C LEU A 376 -2.22 -10.60 14.34
N ALA A 377 -2.04 -11.93 14.33
CA ALA A 377 -3.17 -12.85 14.27
C ALA A 377 -4.07 -12.76 15.51
N GLU A 378 -3.49 -12.62 16.71
CA GLU A 378 -4.24 -12.39 17.95
C GLU A 378 -5.07 -11.11 17.88
N GLY A 379 -4.57 -10.05 17.23
CA GLY A 379 -5.32 -8.81 16.99
C GLY A 379 -6.61 -9.07 16.20
N TYR A 380 -6.53 -9.79 15.10
CA TYR A 380 -7.70 -10.21 14.32
C TYR A 380 -8.66 -11.09 15.14
N MET A 381 -8.12 -12.07 15.86
CA MET A 381 -8.93 -13.00 16.67
C MET A 381 -9.68 -12.29 17.80
N ARG A 382 -9.10 -11.27 18.44
CA ARG A 382 -9.78 -10.43 19.43
C ARG A 382 -10.97 -9.67 18.84
N ASN A 383 -10.94 -9.39 17.54
CA ASN A 383 -12.04 -8.77 16.81
C ASN A 383 -12.99 -9.78 16.16
N GLY A 384 -12.96 -11.05 16.59
CA GLY A 384 -13.90 -12.08 16.18
C GLY A 384 -13.56 -12.82 14.89
N VAL A 385 -12.39 -12.57 14.30
CA VAL A 385 -11.92 -13.31 13.13
C VAL A 385 -11.40 -14.67 13.55
N ASP A 386 -11.75 -15.74 12.83
CA ASP A 386 -11.24 -17.08 13.12
C ASP A 386 -9.74 -17.20 12.87
N LYS A 387 -9.08 -18.15 13.55
CA LYS A 387 -7.63 -18.32 13.52
C LYS A 387 -7.09 -18.59 12.10
N LYS A 388 -7.79 -19.36 11.30
CA LYS A 388 -7.37 -19.70 9.93
C LYS A 388 -7.32 -18.42 9.08
N THR A 389 -8.40 -17.67 9.06
CA THR A 389 -8.51 -16.38 8.36
C THR A 389 -7.46 -15.38 8.87
N ALA A 390 -7.29 -15.27 10.20
CA ALA A 390 -6.28 -14.39 10.78
C ALA A 390 -4.83 -14.75 10.37
N ARG A 391 -4.54 -16.04 10.13
CA ARG A 391 -3.23 -16.52 9.66
C ARG A 391 -3.00 -16.28 8.14
N GLU A 392 -4.06 -16.05 7.36
CA GLU A 392 -3.96 -15.74 5.93
C GLU A 392 -3.58 -14.27 5.65
N ARG A 393 -3.60 -13.40 6.66
CA ARG A 393 -3.27 -11.99 6.52
C ARG A 393 -1.94 -11.72 5.81
N ILE A 394 -1.90 -10.64 5.06
CA ILE A 394 -0.72 -10.14 4.35
C ILE A 394 -0.30 -8.79 4.93
N ALA A 395 1.01 -8.55 5.00
CA ALA A 395 1.56 -7.24 5.28
C ALA A 395 1.60 -6.41 3.99
N VAL A 396 0.86 -5.33 3.97
CA VAL A 396 0.77 -4.38 2.84
C VAL A 396 1.23 -2.99 3.26
N GLY A 397 1.61 -2.15 2.31
CA GLY A 397 2.04 -0.78 2.59
C GLY A 397 3.14 -0.68 3.63
N CYS A 398 2.95 0.18 4.60
CA CYS A 398 3.88 0.41 5.72
C CYS A 398 3.81 -0.66 6.81
N ASN A 399 3.52 -1.90 6.47
CA ASN A 399 3.31 -3.04 7.35
C ASN A 399 1.90 -3.12 7.97
N TRP A 400 0.91 -2.53 7.30
CA TRP A 400 -0.50 -2.73 7.60
C TRP A 400 -0.90 -4.16 7.25
N MET A 401 -2.02 -4.62 7.82
CA MET A 401 -2.49 -5.98 7.59
C MET A 401 -3.75 -5.97 6.76
N CYS A 402 -3.88 -6.97 5.87
CA CYS A 402 -5.06 -7.21 5.07
C CYS A 402 -5.26 -8.71 4.86
N VAL A 403 -6.48 -9.19 4.97
CA VAL A 403 -6.85 -10.58 4.63
C VAL A 403 -7.21 -10.66 3.16
N PRO A 404 -6.42 -11.38 2.33
CA PRO A 404 -6.59 -11.39 0.89
C PRO A 404 -8.01 -11.79 0.44
N GLY A 405 -8.59 -10.98 -0.43
CA GLY A 405 -9.89 -11.24 -1.03
C GLY A 405 -11.11 -11.16 -0.11
N ARG A 406 -10.92 -10.85 1.18
CA ARG A 406 -11.99 -10.78 2.19
C ARG A 406 -12.12 -9.42 2.86
N GLU A 407 -11.06 -8.64 2.84
CA GLU A 407 -10.96 -7.40 3.61
C GLU A 407 -10.87 -6.19 2.70
N PHE A 408 -11.62 -5.14 3.06
CA PHE A 408 -11.45 -3.81 2.50
C PHE A 408 -10.65 -2.98 3.51
N PRO A 409 -9.37 -2.74 3.27
CA PRO A 409 -8.52 -1.99 4.17
C PRO A 409 -8.48 -0.52 3.75
N MET A 410 -8.67 0.37 4.71
CA MET A 410 -8.37 1.79 4.57
C MET A 410 -7.20 2.11 5.50
N ASN A 411 -6.01 1.91 5.00
CA ASN A 411 -4.78 2.06 5.78
C ASN A 411 -4.28 3.50 5.71
N ASP A 412 -3.67 3.97 6.82
CA ASP A 412 -3.13 5.33 6.93
C ASP A 412 -4.12 6.43 6.52
N THR A 413 -5.41 6.21 6.85
CA THR A 413 -6.52 7.05 6.39
C THR A 413 -6.51 8.41 7.05
N VAL A 414 -6.34 8.45 8.37
CA VAL A 414 -6.45 9.66 9.19
C VAL A 414 -5.39 9.67 10.28
N LYS A 415 -4.87 10.85 10.58
CA LYS A 415 -3.98 11.12 11.72
C LYS A 415 -4.64 12.09 12.69
N ILE A 416 -4.87 11.63 13.92
CA ILE A 416 -5.29 12.49 15.02
C ILE A 416 -4.04 13.00 15.72
N ASN A 417 -3.86 14.32 15.78
CA ASN A 417 -2.77 14.92 16.55
C ASN A 417 -3.12 14.90 18.04
N ILE A 418 -2.74 13.81 18.73
CA ILE A 418 -3.05 13.64 20.16
C ILE A 418 -2.30 14.63 21.06
N ALA A 419 -1.20 15.23 20.58
CA ALA A 419 -0.55 16.33 21.29
C ALA A 419 -1.39 17.61 21.22
N LYS A 420 -2.09 17.85 20.10
CA LYS A 420 -3.06 18.95 19.99
C LYS A 420 -4.29 18.72 20.87
N VAL A 421 -4.71 17.49 21.02
CA VAL A 421 -5.76 17.09 21.98
C VAL A 421 -5.35 17.45 23.41
N LEU A 422 -4.07 17.21 23.78
CA LEU A 422 -3.53 17.61 25.07
C LEU A 422 -3.50 19.14 25.25
N ASP A 423 -3.13 19.88 24.21
CA ASP A 423 -3.15 21.36 24.23
C ASP A 423 -4.56 21.89 24.56
N GLU A 424 -5.59 21.35 23.92
CA GLU A 424 -6.98 21.71 24.23
C GLU A 424 -7.41 21.33 25.65
N ALA A 425 -6.98 20.16 26.13
CA ALA A 425 -7.24 19.74 27.50
C ALA A 425 -6.53 20.63 28.54
N LEU A 426 -5.33 21.10 28.27
CA LEU A 426 -4.59 22.04 29.12
C LEU A 426 -5.27 23.41 29.18
N LYS A 427 -5.87 23.87 28.08
CA LYS A 427 -6.68 25.11 28.06
C LYS A 427 -7.90 25.00 28.97
N ASP A 428 -8.60 23.87 28.95
CA ASP A 428 -9.75 23.64 29.82
C ASP A 428 -9.33 23.48 31.28
N LEU A 429 -8.18 22.85 31.57
CA LEU A 429 -7.65 22.63 32.92
C LEU A 429 -7.45 23.94 33.71
N ARG A 430 -7.17 25.06 33.00
CA ARG A 430 -7.01 26.38 33.65
C ARG A 430 -8.27 26.88 34.36
N ASN A 431 -9.42 26.34 33.99
CA ASN A 431 -10.70 26.71 34.58
C ASN A 431 -11.08 25.79 35.78
N GLU A 432 -10.29 24.75 36.01
CA GLU A 432 -10.50 23.85 37.15
C GLU A 432 -10.01 24.50 38.46
N LYS A 433 -10.76 24.30 39.55
CA LYS A 433 -10.40 24.86 40.86
C LYS A 433 -9.14 24.24 41.45
N GLU A 434 -8.91 22.97 41.17
CA GLU A 434 -7.79 22.18 41.65
C GLU A 434 -7.13 21.46 40.47
N PRO A 435 -6.29 22.16 39.69
CA PRO A 435 -5.55 21.54 38.57
C PRO A 435 -4.71 20.34 39.03
N SER A 436 -4.82 19.24 38.31
CA SER A 436 -4.03 18.03 38.59
C SER A 436 -3.87 17.19 37.32
N THR A 437 -2.88 16.30 37.30
CA THR A 437 -2.71 15.36 36.18
C THR A 437 -3.90 14.42 36.02
N ALA A 438 -4.59 14.07 37.10
CA ALA A 438 -5.81 13.29 37.06
C ALA A 438 -6.99 14.06 36.40
N ALA A 439 -7.14 15.35 36.75
CA ALA A 439 -8.12 16.23 36.09
C ALA A 439 -7.76 16.43 34.61
N LEU A 440 -6.50 16.69 34.31
CA LEU A 440 -6.01 16.81 32.94
C LEU A 440 -6.29 15.56 32.12
N PHE A 441 -6.04 14.38 32.67
CA PHE A 441 -6.32 13.12 31.96
C PHE A 441 -7.82 12.92 31.69
N THR A 442 -8.66 13.35 32.61
CA THR A 442 -10.12 13.32 32.42
C THR A 442 -10.55 14.25 31.26
N LEU A 443 -10.03 15.47 31.22
CA LEU A 443 -10.27 16.41 30.15
C LEU A 443 -9.68 15.92 28.80
N TYR A 444 -8.47 15.38 28.85
CA TYR A 444 -7.82 14.78 27.68
C TYR A 444 -8.67 13.68 27.05
N LYS A 445 -9.19 12.74 27.86
CA LYS A 445 -10.09 11.68 27.37
C LYS A 445 -11.36 12.25 26.73
N LYS A 446 -11.94 13.30 27.32
CA LYS A 446 -13.12 13.97 26.77
C LYS A 446 -12.83 14.58 25.38
N HIS A 447 -11.70 15.28 25.23
CA HIS A 447 -11.29 15.83 23.95
C HIS A 447 -10.91 14.76 22.93
N LEU A 448 -10.22 13.69 23.37
CA LEU A 448 -9.86 12.58 22.50
C LEU A 448 -11.11 11.85 21.98
N SER A 449 -12.09 11.58 22.85
CA SER A 449 -13.38 10.99 22.42
C SER A 449 -14.05 11.85 21.35
N LYS A 450 -14.01 13.18 21.51
CA LYS A 450 -14.58 14.09 20.50
C LYS A 450 -13.81 14.08 19.17
N ALA A 451 -12.50 14.01 19.22
CA ALA A 451 -11.67 13.86 18.03
C ALA A 451 -11.95 12.52 17.30
N VAL A 452 -12.11 11.44 18.06
CA VAL A 452 -12.48 10.11 17.52
C VAL A 452 -13.88 10.13 16.88
N GLU A 453 -14.88 10.72 17.53
CA GLU A 453 -16.23 10.87 16.97
C GLU A 453 -16.22 11.59 15.62
N VAL A 454 -15.50 12.70 15.53
CA VAL A 454 -15.37 13.49 14.29
C VAL A 454 -14.65 12.69 13.21
N THR A 455 -13.60 11.95 13.58
CA THR A 455 -12.86 11.09 12.66
C THR A 455 -13.76 9.98 12.13
N ALA A 456 -14.49 9.29 13.00
CA ALA A 456 -15.41 8.22 12.62
C ALA A 456 -16.52 8.73 11.68
N ALA A 457 -17.08 9.91 11.96
CA ALA A 457 -18.08 10.52 11.09
C ALA A 457 -17.55 10.81 9.68
N GLY A 458 -16.31 11.31 9.55
CA GLY A 458 -15.66 11.55 8.26
C GLY A 458 -15.38 10.25 7.50
N ILE A 459 -14.89 9.21 8.19
CA ILE A 459 -14.64 7.89 7.59
C ILE A 459 -15.96 7.25 7.11
N ASN A 460 -17.00 7.29 7.91
CA ASN A 460 -18.32 6.74 7.53
C ASN A 460 -18.87 7.43 6.30
N LEU A 461 -18.80 8.77 6.25
CA LEU A 461 -19.21 9.54 5.07
C LEU A 461 -18.43 9.10 3.82
N HIS A 462 -17.12 8.87 3.96
CA HIS A 462 -16.29 8.37 2.87
C HIS A 462 -16.73 6.97 2.42
N LEU A 463 -16.89 6.02 3.34
CA LEU A 463 -17.33 4.66 3.03
C LEU A 463 -18.72 4.63 2.38
N ASP A 464 -19.63 5.52 2.81
CA ASP A 464 -20.97 5.62 2.25
C ASP A 464 -20.99 6.02 0.77
N HIS A 465 -19.94 6.67 0.29
CA HIS A 465 -19.83 7.16 -1.09
C HIS A 465 -18.72 6.50 -1.92
N ALA A 466 -17.91 5.61 -1.34
CA ALA A 466 -16.76 5.03 -2.01
C ALA A 466 -17.12 4.34 -3.34
N GLU A 467 -18.14 3.49 -3.35
CA GLU A 467 -18.61 2.78 -4.56
C GLU A 467 -19.11 3.74 -5.65
N GLU A 468 -19.77 4.84 -5.25
CA GLU A 468 -20.31 5.81 -6.20
C GLU A 468 -19.21 6.64 -6.88
N VAL A 469 -18.06 6.71 -6.24
CA VAL A 469 -17.03 7.67 -6.59
C VAL A 469 -15.79 7.01 -7.13
N THR A 470 -15.14 6.18 -6.32
CA THR A 470 -13.90 5.47 -6.64
C THR A 470 -14.05 3.98 -6.39
N PRO A 471 -14.93 3.28 -7.14
CA PRO A 471 -15.02 1.83 -7.01
C PRO A 471 -13.66 1.18 -7.27
N GLU A 472 -13.38 0.10 -6.57
CA GLU A 472 -12.09 -0.61 -6.61
C GLU A 472 -12.09 -1.72 -7.69
N LEU A 473 -12.27 -1.34 -8.97
CA LEU A 473 -12.53 -2.27 -10.07
C LEU A 473 -11.45 -3.36 -10.24
N ILE A 474 -10.18 -3.05 -10.04
CA ILE A 474 -9.12 -4.07 -10.16
C ILE A 474 -9.08 -4.99 -8.94
N MET A 475 -9.36 -4.47 -7.74
CA MET A 475 -9.49 -5.27 -6.53
C MET A 475 -10.69 -6.21 -6.60
N ASN A 476 -11.81 -5.72 -7.11
CA ASN A 476 -13.08 -6.47 -7.24
C ASN A 476 -12.90 -7.81 -7.97
N LEU A 477 -12.04 -7.87 -8.99
CA LEU A 477 -11.73 -9.09 -9.74
C LEU A 477 -11.23 -10.23 -8.85
N MET A 478 -10.56 -9.89 -7.76
CA MET A 478 -9.91 -10.85 -6.85
C MET A 478 -10.46 -10.83 -5.42
N MET A 479 -11.66 -10.25 -5.24
CA MET A 479 -12.46 -10.37 -4.02
C MET A 479 -13.42 -11.55 -4.11
N LEU A 480 -13.62 -12.26 -3.00
CA LEU A 480 -14.43 -13.48 -2.98
C LEU A 480 -15.91 -13.27 -3.35
N ARG A 481 -16.47 -12.08 -3.13
CA ARG A 481 -17.91 -11.84 -3.25
C ARG A 481 -18.27 -10.78 -4.30
N SER A 482 -17.34 -9.97 -4.75
CA SER A 482 -17.63 -8.78 -5.53
C SER A 482 -18.32 -9.13 -6.87
N LEU A 483 -17.70 -9.97 -7.70
CA LEU A 483 -18.29 -10.38 -8.97
C LEU A 483 -19.57 -11.21 -8.80
N GLU A 484 -19.68 -12.03 -7.75
CA GLU A 484 -20.85 -12.85 -7.46
C GLU A 484 -22.09 -12.00 -7.11
N THR A 485 -21.88 -10.86 -6.48
CA THR A 485 -22.97 -9.99 -6.01
C THR A 485 -23.18 -8.75 -6.87
N GLY A 486 -22.27 -8.46 -7.80
CA GLY A 486 -22.28 -7.22 -8.58
C GLY A 486 -22.12 -5.99 -7.69
N THR A 487 -21.25 -6.06 -6.70
CA THR A 487 -21.09 -5.03 -5.69
C THR A 487 -19.60 -4.75 -5.45
N ASP A 488 -19.26 -3.49 -5.34
CA ASP A 488 -17.88 -3.05 -5.09
C ASP A 488 -17.33 -3.61 -3.76
N SER A 489 -16.03 -3.85 -3.71
CA SER A 489 -15.35 -4.36 -2.52
C SER A 489 -15.54 -3.50 -1.28
N SER A 490 -15.70 -2.19 -1.43
CA SER A 490 -16.02 -1.26 -0.34
C SER A 490 -17.37 -1.53 0.33
N ARG A 491 -18.25 -2.32 -0.31
CA ARG A 491 -19.61 -2.66 0.16
C ARG A 491 -19.79 -4.14 0.49
N CYS A 492 -19.01 -5.03 -0.12
CA CYS A 492 -19.21 -6.48 0.00
C CYS A 492 -18.12 -7.22 0.78
N ALA A 493 -17.08 -6.54 1.25
CA ALA A 493 -16.03 -7.15 2.05
C ALA A 493 -16.58 -7.78 3.34
N GLU A 494 -15.98 -8.87 3.76
CA GLU A 494 -16.32 -9.53 5.03
C GLU A 494 -15.74 -8.79 6.23
N LEU A 495 -14.60 -8.13 6.03
CA LEU A 495 -13.85 -7.40 7.05
C LEU A 495 -13.54 -5.99 6.56
N TYR A 496 -13.51 -5.04 7.49
CA TYR A 496 -13.10 -3.66 7.25
C TYR A 496 -12.07 -3.27 8.29
N THR A 497 -10.86 -2.95 7.84
CA THR A 497 -9.80 -2.44 8.74
C THR A 497 -9.49 -1.01 8.36
N ILE A 498 -9.74 -0.11 9.30
CA ILE A 498 -9.53 1.31 9.12
C ILE A 498 -8.34 1.75 9.97
N GLY A 499 -7.28 2.19 9.33
CA GLY A 499 -6.08 2.68 9.99
C GLY A 499 -6.21 4.15 10.40
N VAL A 500 -6.28 4.40 11.71
CA VAL A 500 -6.27 5.74 12.29
C VAL A 500 -5.05 5.87 13.20
N ASP A 501 -4.17 6.82 12.90
CA ASP A 501 -2.95 7.04 13.65
C ASP A 501 -3.12 8.08 14.75
N GLY A 502 -2.68 7.76 15.97
CA GLY A 502 -2.51 8.73 17.05
C GLY A 502 -1.10 9.35 17.02
N ALA A 503 -0.94 10.49 16.36
CA ALA A 503 0.36 11.14 16.23
C ALA A 503 0.74 11.93 17.50
N GLY A 504 1.91 11.64 18.09
CA GLY A 504 2.46 12.39 19.22
C GLY A 504 2.41 11.67 20.57
N LEU A 505 2.32 10.33 20.61
CA LEU A 505 2.29 9.54 21.85
C LEU A 505 3.45 9.90 22.80
N ALA A 506 4.68 9.95 22.29
CA ALA A 506 5.85 10.29 23.11
C ALA A 506 5.73 11.70 23.72
N VAL A 507 5.25 12.67 22.95
CA VAL A 507 5.06 14.05 23.43
C VAL A 507 4.02 14.10 24.55
N VAL A 508 2.90 13.40 24.39
CA VAL A 508 1.81 13.37 25.40
C VAL A 508 2.28 12.63 26.65
N ALA A 509 2.92 11.48 26.50
CA ALA A 509 3.43 10.68 27.63
C ALA A 509 4.50 11.45 28.42
N ASP A 510 5.45 12.06 27.74
CA ASP A 510 6.49 12.91 28.36
C ASP A 510 5.87 14.11 29.09
N SER A 511 4.83 14.72 28.51
CA SER A 511 4.15 15.87 29.13
C SER A 511 3.43 15.47 30.42
N PHE A 512 2.64 14.38 30.40
CA PHE A 512 2.03 13.87 31.63
C PHE A 512 3.07 13.44 32.66
N GLY A 513 4.12 12.74 32.23
CA GLY A 513 5.22 12.33 33.10
C GLY A 513 5.92 13.52 33.77
N ALA A 514 6.23 14.57 32.98
CA ALA A 514 6.84 15.79 33.48
C ALA A 514 5.94 16.54 34.48
N LEU A 515 4.65 16.67 34.18
CA LEU A 515 3.69 17.33 35.06
C LEU A 515 3.50 16.55 36.38
N GLU A 516 3.31 15.24 36.31
CA GLU A 516 3.20 14.42 37.52
C GLU A 516 4.50 14.48 38.35
N GLN A 517 5.65 14.37 37.70
CA GLN A 517 6.94 14.38 38.41
C GLN A 517 7.24 15.72 39.06
N ARG A 518 7.22 16.81 38.26
CA ARG A 518 7.73 18.13 38.68
C ARG A 518 6.72 18.95 39.46
N VAL A 519 5.41 18.80 39.18
CA VAL A 519 4.38 19.60 39.87
C VAL A 519 3.80 18.83 41.07
N GLU A 520 3.46 17.54 40.91
CA GLU A 520 2.73 16.82 41.95
C GLU A 520 3.63 16.06 42.94
N LYS A 521 4.64 15.34 42.44
CA LYS A 521 5.53 14.53 43.29
C LYS A 521 6.64 15.35 43.92
N GLU A 522 7.42 16.05 43.09
CA GLU A 522 8.59 16.82 43.57
C GLU A 522 8.22 18.24 44.06
N LYS A 523 7.09 18.78 43.58
CA LYS A 523 6.56 20.09 43.95
C LYS A 523 7.55 21.26 43.72
N ILE A 524 8.39 21.13 42.68
CA ILE A 524 9.35 22.18 42.31
C ILE A 524 8.78 23.19 41.32
N LEU A 525 7.62 22.91 40.75
CA LEU A 525 6.78 23.82 39.96
C LEU A 525 5.36 23.80 40.48
N THR A 526 4.66 24.89 40.26
CA THR A 526 3.21 25.02 40.45
C THR A 526 2.49 24.95 39.12
N TRP A 527 1.19 24.69 39.14
CA TRP A 527 0.36 24.76 37.94
C TRP A 527 0.36 26.16 37.31
N ASP A 528 0.37 27.23 38.14
CA ASP A 528 0.43 28.61 37.65
C ASP A 528 1.74 28.88 36.87
N GLU A 529 2.88 28.37 37.37
CA GLU A 529 4.15 28.48 36.63
C GLU A 529 4.11 27.71 35.31
N VAL A 530 3.48 26.53 35.27
CA VAL A 530 3.27 25.77 34.05
C VAL A 530 2.40 26.54 33.06
N PHE A 531 1.29 27.08 33.50
CA PHE A 531 0.39 27.86 32.63
C PHE A 531 1.08 29.13 32.11
N ALA A 532 1.83 29.84 32.95
CA ALA A 532 2.60 31.01 32.53
C ALA A 532 3.69 30.64 31.51
N ALA A 533 4.33 29.48 31.67
CA ALA A 533 5.31 28.98 30.70
C ALA A 533 4.66 28.65 29.35
N LEU A 534 3.50 28.00 29.35
CA LEU A 534 2.74 27.75 28.11
C LEU A 534 2.35 29.05 27.40
N ASP A 535 1.86 30.06 28.13
CA ASP A 535 1.44 31.35 27.57
C ASP A 535 2.61 32.13 26.94
N SER A 536 3.79 32.01 27.53
CA SER A 536 5.02 32.65 27.05
C SER A 536 5.80 31.79 26.04
N ASN A 537 5.24 30.65 25.59
CA ASN A 537 5.95 29.66 24.78
C ASN A 537 7.30 29.27 25.39
N PHE A 538 7.31 29.01 26.71
CA PHE A 538 8.49 28.62 27.50
C PHE A 538 9.64 29.65 27.47
N ALA A 539 9.31 30.94 27.45
CA ALA A 539 10.33 31.99 27.53
C ALA A 539 11.12 31.98 28.86
N ASP A 540 10.52 31.49 29.96
CA ASP A 540 11.23 31.22 31.18
C ASP A 540 12.08 29.96 31.07
N GLU A 541 13.40 30.15 30.97
CA GLU A 541 14.38 29.08 30.81
C GLU A 541 14.39 28.12 31.99
N ARG A 542 14.20 28.62 33.23
CA ARG A 542 14.17 27.78 34.42
C ARG A 542 13.05 26.74 34.32
N THR A 543 11.82 27.16 34.10
CA THR A 543 10.67 26.26 33.99
C THR A 543 10.83 25.30 32.81
N ARG A 544 11.31 25.81 31.66
CA ARG A 544 11.59 24.97 30.49
C ARG A 544 12.60 23.87 30.80
N LEU A 545 13.70 24.17 31.47
CA LEU A 545 14.75 23.21 31.84
C LEU A 545 14.24 22.18 32.86
N ILE A 546 13.46 22.61 33.85
CA ILE A 546 12.87 21.70 34.86
C ILE A 546 11.96 20.68 34.17
N LEU A 547 11.03 21.11 33.30
CA LEU A 547 10.13 20.21 32.60
C LEU A 547 10.89 19.31 31.60
N SER A 548 11.86 19.86 30.85
CA SER A 548 12.62 19.08 29.88
C SER A 548 13.54 18.03 30.48
N SER A 549 13.95 18.21 31.74
CA SER A 549 14.82 17.28 32.49
C SER A 549 14.05 16.14 33.19
N SER A 550 12.73 16.03 33.00
CA SER A 550 11.94 14.91 33.52
C SER A 550 12.31 13.60 32.84
N ASP A 551 11.94 12.48 33.44
CA ASP A 551 12.07 11.16 32.86
C ASP A 551 11.28 11.04 31.55
N LYS A 552 11.86 10.36 30.57
CA LYS A 552 11.32 10.29 29.21
C LYS A 552 10.71 8.93 28.89
N TYR A 553 9.76 8.93 27.97
CA TYR A 553 9.22 7.71 27.37
C TYR A 553 10.34 6.91 26.68
N CYS A 554 10.25 5.58 26.74
CA CYS A 554 11.26 4.62 26.29
C CYS A 554 12.58 4.60 27.09
N SER A 555 12.64 5.19 28.28
CA SER A 555 13.81 5.07 29.16
C SER A 555 13.82 3.82 30.06
N GLY A 556 12.70 3.12 30.12
CA GLY A 556 12.54 1.87 30.87
C GLY A 556 12.10 2.07 32.32
N GLY A 557 10.80 2.05 32.57
CA GLY A 557 10.20 2.16 33.91
C GLY A 557 10.04 3.58 34.43
N SER A 558 10.02 4.57 33.55
CA SER A 558 9.75 5.97 33.88
C SER A 558 8.25 6.25 34.07
N LEU A 559 7.92 7.40 34.68
CA LEU A 559 6.53 7.88 34.71
C LEU A 559 5.96 8.09 33.32
N ALA A 560 6.78 8.53 32.37
CA ALA A 560 6.35 8.69 30.99
C ALA A 560 6.03 7.32 30.34
N ASP A 561 6.76 6.24 30.66
CA ASP A 561 6.41 4.87 30.22
C ASP A 561 5.06 4.40 30.79
N GLU A 562 4.78 4.74 32.04
CA GLU A 562 3.50 4.44 32.69
C GLU A 562 2.33 5.21 32.04
N TRP A 563 2.56 6.50 31.73
CA TRP A 563 1.57 7.30 31.01
C TRP A 563 1.34 6.81 29.58
N ALA A 564 2.40 6.41 28.88
CA ALA A 564 2.24 5.85 27.54
C ALA A 564 1.32 4.61 27.54
N LYS A 565 1.44 3.73 28.53
CA LYS A 565 0.51 2.58 28.71
C LYS A 565 -0.90 3.05 28.93
N LYS A 566 -1.15 3.99 29.85
CA LYS A 566 -2.49 4.54 30.11
C LYS A 566 -3.12 5.24 28.92
N LEU A 567 -2.30 5.84 28.05
CA LEU A 567 -2.75 6.54 26.85
C LEU A 567 -3.12 5.56 25.71
N THR A 568 -2.55 4.37 25.72
CA THR A 568 -2.81 3.33 24.70
C THR A 568 -3.88 2.31 25.11
N GLU A 569 -4.32 2.32 26.37
CA GLU A 569 -5.49 1.58 26.88
C GLU A 569 -6.82 2.30 26.57
#